data_e2961dc36d5452b3cb578bb644b25005
#
_entry.id   e2961dc36d5452b3cb578bb644b25005
#
_cell.length_a   1.000
_cell.length_b   1.000
_cell.length_c   1.000
_cell.angle_alpha   90.00
_cell.angle_beta   90.00
_cell.angle_gamma   90.00
#
_symmetry.space_group_name_H-M   'P 1'
#
loop_
_entity.id
_entity.type
_entity.pdbx_description
1 polymer ?
#
loop_
_entity_poly.entity_id
_entity_poly.type
_entity_poly.pdbx_seq_one_letter_code
_entity_poly.pdbx_strand_id
1 'polypeptide(L)' 'MPTLISISSDGAGRFIGVDDAGQVWRGAVKRERSDGEYIDWKPIRSEFGESGR' A
#
# COMPACT_ATOMS: atom_id res chain seq x y z
N MET A 1 2.97 11.64 -10.30
CA MET A 1 3.00 10.33 -9.65
C MET A 1 2.95 10.47 -8.16
N PRO A 2 2.15 9.68 -7.49
CA PRO A 2 2.12 9.75 -6.04
C PRO A 2 3.41 9.20 -5.45
N THR A 3 3.79 9.77 -4.34
CA THR A 3 5.00 9.35 -3.63
C THR A 3 4.59 8.78 -2.29
N LEU A 4 4.98 7.56 -2.04
CA LEU A 4 4.69 6.93 -0.76
C LEU A 4 5.59 7.53 0.30
N ILE A 5 4.98 8.01 1.37
CA ILE A 5 5.73 8.65 2.44
C ILE A 5 5.76 7.82 3.72
N SER A 6 4.93 6.80 3.80
CA SER A 6 4.90 5.97 4.99
C SER A 6 4.47 4.57 4.59
N ILE A 7 5.23 3.57 5.00
CA ILE A 7 4.95 2.19 4.66
C ILE A 7 5.09 1.34 5.92
N SER A 8 4.12 0.49 6.15
CA SER A 8 4.14 -0.43 7.27
C SER A 8 3.86 -1.84 6.78
N SER A 9 4.46 -2.81 7.44
CA SER A 9 4.24 -4.20 7.14
C SER A 9 3.30 -4.80 8.17
N ASP A 10 2.39 -5.66 7.73
CA ASP A 10 1.50 -6.32 8.67
C ASP A 10 2.03 -7.68 9.12
N GLY A 11 3.24 -8.03 8.70
CA GLY A 11 3.84 -9.27 9.12
C GLY A 11 3.40 -10.50 8.35
N ALA A 12 2.49 -10.34 7.42
CA ALA A 12 1.98 -11.46 6.64
C ALA A 12 2.35 -11.35 5.17
N GLY A 13 3.41 -10.61 4.87
CA GLY A 13 3.82 -10.44 3.49
C GLY A 13 3.06 -9.36 2.77
N ARG A 14 2.33 -8.55 3.47
CA ARG A 14 1.58 -7.45 2.89
C ARG A 14 2.04 -6.14 3.51
N PHE A 15 1.82 -5.07 2.78
CA PHE A 15 2.25 -3.76 3.20
C PHE A 15 1.13 -2.77 3.05
N ILE A 16 1.14 -1.77 3.91
CA ILE A 16 0.20 -0.65 3.81
C ILE A 16 1.03 0.60 3.69
N GLY A 17 0.70 1.43 2.71
CA GLY A 17 1.43 2.66 2.50
C GLY A 17 0.47 3.82 2.34
N VAL A 18 0.96 5.01 2.65
CA VAL A 18 0.19 6.23 2.48
C VAL A 18 1.04 7.16 1.63
N ASP A 19 0.45 7.76 0.61
CA ASP A 19 1.20 8.66 -0.24
C ASP A 19 1.04 10.10 0.25
N ASP A 20 1.66 11.02 -0.46
CA ASP A 20 1.69 12.42 -0.03
C ASP A 20 0.36 13.12 -0.23
N ALA A 21 -0.58 12.48 -0.88
CA ALA A 21 -1.92 13.03 -1.02
C ALA A 21 -2.90 12.41 -0.03
N GLY A 22 -2.42 11.53 0.85
CA GLY A 22 -3.30 10.91 1.83
C GLY A 22 -4.00 9.65 1.34
N GLN A 23 -3.66 9.20 0.14
CA GLN A 23 -4.26 7.98 -0.39
C GLN A 23 -3.58 6.76 0.23
N VAL A 24 -4.38 5.80 0.66
CA VAL A 24 -3.87 4.57 1.26
C VAL A 24 -3.74 3.52 0.17
N TRP A 25 -2.62 2.82 0.19
CA TRP A 25 -2.32 1.79 -0.78
C TRP A 25 -2.04 0.49 -0.05
N ARG A 26 -2.40 -0.60 -0.67
CA ARG A 26 -2.06 -1.92 -0.16
C ARG A 26 -1.10 -2.58 -1.12
N GLY A 27 0.00 -3.09 -0.59
CA GLY A 27 1.00 -3.74 -1.41
C GLY A 27 1.10 -5.21 -1.10
N ALA A 28 1.33 -6.01 -2.11
CA ALA A 28 1.54 -7.44 -1.97
C ALA A 28 2.80 -7.81 -2.73
N VAL A 29 3.63 -8.65 -2.13
CA VAL A 29 4.85 -9.09 -2.78
C VAL A 29 4.49 -10.14 -3.83
N LYS A 30 4.94 -9.91 -5.04
CA LYS A 30 4.76 -10.83 -6.15
C LYS A 30 6.11 -11.26 -6.66
N ARG A 31 6.14 -12.37 -7.33
CA ARG A 31 7.38 -12.92 -7.82
C ARG A 31 7.29 -13.12 -9.32
N GLU A 32 8.30 -12.62 -10.00
CA GLU A 32 8.41 -12.76 -11.44
C GLU A 32 9.62 -13.60 -11.75
N ARG A 33 9.51 -14.42 -12.79
CA ARG A 33 10.60 -15.27 -13.16
C ARG A 33 11.83 -14.51 -13.59
N SER A 34 11.64 -13.50 -14.40
CA SER A 34 12.77 -12.79 -14.96
C SER A 34 13.19 -11.60 -14.15
N ASP A 35 12.28 -11.00 -13.41
CA ASP A 35 12.59 -9.76 -12.71
C ASP A 35 12.76 -9.92 -11.21
N GLY A 36 12.53 -11.12 -10.70
CA GLY A 36 12.64 -11.29 -9.27
C GLY A 36 11.35 -10.90 -8.59
N GLU A 37 11.48 -10.14 -7.51
CA GLU A 37 10.32 -9.80 -6.70
C GLU A 37 9.95 -8.34 -6.86
N TYR A 38 8.67 -8.05 -6.77
CA TYR A 38 8.19 -6.69 -6.82
C TYR A 38 6.96 -6.58 -5.94
N ILE A 39 6.58 -5.35 -5.62
CA ILE A 39 5.40 -5.11 -4.82
C ILE A 39 4.32 -4.53 -5.72
N ASP A 40 3.17 -5.20 -5.70
CA ASP A 40 2.02 -4.78 -6.47
C ASP A 40 1.15 -3.91 -5.60
N TRP A 41 1.14 -2.62 -5.86
CA TRP A 41 0.41 -1.64 -5.07
C TRP A 41 -0.97 -1.40 -5.65
N LYS A 42 -1.98 -1.42 -4.80
CA LYS A 42 -3.34 -1.11 -5.21
C LYS A 42 -3.94 -0.09 -4.27
N PRO A 43 -4.63 0.92 -4.80
CA PRO A 43 -5.27 1.90 -3.94
C PRO A 43 -6.46 1.29 -3.22
N ILE A 44 -6.63 1.66 -1.97
CA ILE A 44 -7.78 1.19 -1.20
C ILE A 44 -8.47 2.38 -0.59
N ARG A 45 -9.72 2.18 -0.27
CA ARG A 45 -10.53 3.22 0.31
C ARG A 45 -10.40 3.21 1.81
N SER A 46 -10.29 4.37 2.38
CA SER A 46 -10.24 4.52 3.82
C SER A 46 -11.49 5.27 4.24
N GLU A 47 -12.25 4.69 5.14
CA GLU A 47 -13.53 5.27 5.50
C GLU A 47 -13.67 5.59 6.96
N PHE A 48 -12.61 5.42 7.72
CA PHE A 48 -12.77 5.59 9.15
C PHE A 48 -12.97 7.05 9.54
N GLY A 49 -12.51 7.94 8.74
CA GLY A 49 -12.54 9.35 9.12
C GLY A 49 -13.93 9.91 9.25
N GLU A 50 -14.71 9.83 8.20
CA GLU A 50 -16.01 10.44 8.25
C GLU A 50 -16.99 9.61 9.02
N SER A 51 -16.79 8.32 9.12
CA SER A 51 -17.69 7.55 9.92
C SER A 51 -17.46 7.81 11.39
N GLY A 52 -16.32 8.31 11.74
CA GLY A 52 -16.04 8.65 13.12
C GLY A 52 -16.67 9.90 13.58
N ARG A 53 -17.32 10.59 12.69
CA ARG A 53 -17.86 11.86 13.04
C ARG A 53 -19.13 11.83 13.61
#